data_8981437a004b74d7f17a08337c92c97b
#
_entry.id   8981437a004b74d7f17a08337c92c97b
#
_cell.length_a   1.000
_cell.length_b   1.000
_cell.length_c   1.000
_cell.angle_alpha   90.00
_cell.angle_beta   90.00
_cell.angle_gamma   90.00
#
_symmetry.space_group_name_H-M   'P 1'
#
loop_
_entity.id
_entity.type
_entity.pdbx_description
1 polymer ?
#
loop_
_entity_poly.entity_id
_entity_poly.type
_entity_poly.pdbx_seq_one_letter_code
_entity_poly.pdbx_strand_id
1 'polypeptide(L)'
;MSHDGIDLDEFRTGLADSVLREIAEHLAALAGSGATAAIDLRSLPLTNADRSELESRLGRGEVTVKLDVAGTSELWETRYSGVWWVRHFGDGGRIASERIEIAAIPQILVSHDEDIAAAATRVREEVEAHGSA
;
A
#
# COMPACT_ATOMS: atom_id res chain seq x y z
N MET A 1 -6.65 -39.61 9.21
CA MET A 1 -6.99 -38.99 9.59
C MET A 1 -7.14 -38.07 9.24
N SER A 2 -7.41 -37.78 9.25
CA SER A 2 -7.72 -36.94 9.11
C SER A 2 -7.52 -36.01 9.49
N HIS A 3 -7.41 -35.30 9.17
CA HIS A 3 -7.42 -34.35 9.71
C HIS A 3 -8.30 -33.66 9.60
N ASP A 4 -8.70 -33.92 9.67
CA ASP A 4 -9.68 -33.08 10.19
C ASP A 4 -9.06 -31.95 10.88
N GLY A 5 -7.91 -31.64 10.47
CA GLY A 5 -7.18 -30.59 11.02
C GLY A 5 -7.91 -29.28 10.81
N ILE A 6 -8.10 -28.59 11.87
CA ILE A 6 -8.60 -27.24 11.82
C ILE A 6 -7.52 -26.41 11.14
N ASP A 7 -7.86 -25.85 9.99
CA ASP A 7 -6.96 -24.91 9.33
C ASP A 7 -7.09 -23.59 10.08
N LEU A 8 -6.06 -23.23 10.84
CA LEU A 8 -6.06 -22.00 11.64
C LEU A 8 -6.21 -20.75 10.77
N ASP A 9 -5.80 -20.83 9.50
CA ASP A 9 -5.95 -19.70 8.59
C ASP A 9 -7.40 -19.37 8.25
N GLU A 10 -8.31 -20.28 8.50
CA GLU A 10 -9.74 -20.06 8.27
C GLU A 10 -10.44 -19.39 9.45
N PHE A 11 -9.72 -19.21 10.56
CA PHE A 11 -10.32 -18.59 11.74
C PHE A 11 -10.05 -17.11 11.81
N ARG A 12 -11.10 -16.36 12.12
CA ARG A 12 -10.98 -14.94 12.46
C ARG A 12 -10.56 -14.84 13.92
N THR A 13 -9.47 -14.12 14.15
CA THR A 13 -8.93 -13.98 15.52
C THR A 13 -9.40 -12.71 16.23
N GLY A 14 -10.01 -11.77 15.48
CA GLY A 14 -10.34 -10.45 16.00
C GLY A 14 -9.26 -9.42 15.71
N LEU A 15 -8.14 -9.82 15.12
CA LEU A 15 -7.06 -8.89 14.81
C LEU A 15 -7.45 -7.87 13.74
N ALA A 16 -8.38 -8.22 12.82
CA ALA A 16 -8.87 -7.25 11.85
C ALA A 16 -9.47 -6.03 12.57
N ASP A 17 -10.22 -6.26 13.63
CA ASP A 17 -10.80 -5.19 14.43
C ASP A 17 -9.72 -4.32 15.08
N SER A 18 -8.68 -4.96 15.61
CA SER A 18 -7.56 -4.24 16.23
C SER A 18 -6.82 -3.37 15.22
N VAL A 19 -6.60 -3.89 14.01
CA VAL A 19 -5.96 -3.13 12.94
C VAL A 19 -6.84 -1.94 12.53
N LEU A 20 -8.14 -2.15 12.42
CA LEU A 20 -9.06 -1.06 12.06
C LEU A 20 -9.08 0.05 13.13
N ARG A 21 -8.97 -0.31 14.40
CA ARG A 21 -8.86 0.69 15.46
C ARG A 21 -7.58 1.50 15.34
N GLU A 22 -6.50 0.83 15.04
CA GLU A 22 -5.20 1.50 14.83
C GLU A 22 -5.26 2.43 13.61
N ILE A 23 -5.89 1.97 12.53
CA ILE A 23 -6.10 2.80 11.33
C ILE A 23 -6.88 4.07 11.71
N ALA A 24 -7.94 3.93 12.50
CA ALA A 24 -8.76 5.06 12.91
C ALA A 24 -7.93 6.10 13.68
N GLU A 25 -7.05 5.64 14.57
CA GLU A 25 -6.18 6.53 15.33
C GLU A 25 -5.18 7.24 14.42
N HIS A 26 -4.58 6.51 13.48
CA HIS A 26 -3.63 7.10 12.54
C HIS A 26 -4.31 8.09 11.57
N LEU A 27 -5.54 7.79 11.16
CA LEU A 27 -6.30 8.74 10.33
C LEU A 27 -6.60 10.03 11.08
N ALA A 28 -6.95 9.93 12.35
CA ALA A 28 -7.19 11.11 13.17
C ALA A 28 -5.91 11.96 13.28
N ALA A 29 -4.77 11.31 13.45
CA ALA A 29 -3.49 12.02 13.52
C ALA A 29 -3.13 12.66 12.17
N LEU A 30 -3.38 11.96 11.06
CA LEU A 30 -3.16 12.51 9.73
C LEU A 30 -4.04 13.75 9.51
N ALA A 31 -5.30 13.68 9.88
CA ALA A 31 -6.24 14.78 9.72
C ALA A 31 -5.86 15.98 10.60
N GLY A 32 -5.37 15.71 11.82
CA GLY A 32 -5.07 16.77 12.78
C GLY A 32 -3.72 17.44 12.59
N SER A 33 -2.68 16.65 12.29
CA SER A 33 -1.30 17.16 12.24
C SER A 33 -0.56 16.83 10.95
N GLY A 34 -1.15 16.05 10.05
CA GLY A 34 -0.47 15.60 8.86
C GLY A 34 0.46 14.43 9.10
N ALA A 35 0.43 13.83 10.29
CA ALA A 35 1.29 12.71 10.61
C ALA A 35 0.90 11.48 9.79
N THR A 36 1.87 10.89 9.09
CA THR A 36 1.67 9.68 8.32
C THR A 36 2.05 8.45 9.16
N ALA A 37 1.58 7.28 8.75
CA ALA A 37 1.88 6.04 9.45
C ALA A 37 1.81 4.87 8.48
N ALA A 38 2.33 3.73 8.91
CA ALA A 38 2.22 2.49 8.16
C ALA A 38 2.07 1.33 9.14
N ILE A 39 1.28 0.34 8.76
CA ILE A 39 1.09 -0.88 9.53
C ILE A 39 1.56 -2.03 8.67
N ASP A 40 2.60 -2.73 9.13
CA ASP A 40 3.13 -3.90 8.43
C ASP A 40 2.26 -5.10 8.78
N LEU A 41 1.47 -5.55 7.80
CA LEU A 41 0.55 -6.67 8.02
C LEU A 41 1.27 -7.99 8.20
N ARG A 42 2.46 -8.12 7.64
CA ARG A 42 3.20 -9.37 7.73
C ARG A 42 3.92 -9.57 9.07
N SER A 43 4.05 -8.50 9.85
CA SER A 43 4.58 -8.59 11.19
C SER A 43 3.52 -8.97 12.23
N LEU A 44 2.26 -9.04 11.81
CA LEU A 44 1.14 -9.37 12.70
C LEU A 44 0.71 -10.82 12.45
N PRO A 45 0.27 -11.53 13.49
CA PRO A 45 -0.18 -12.92 13.33
C PRO A 45 -1.59 -13.00 12.76
N LEU A 46 -1.82 -12.35 11.62
CA LEU A 46 -3.10 -12.39 10.92
C LEU A 46 -3.28 -13.73 10.23
N THR A 47 -4.45 -14.32 10.38
CA THR A 47 -4.82 -15.47 9.58
C THR A 47 -5.25 -14.99 8.19
N ASN A 48 -5.39 -15.92 7.24
CA ASN A 48 -5.93 -15.56 5.92
C ASN A 48 -7.35 -15.03 6.05
N ALA A 49 -8.13 -15.59 6.98
CA ALA A 49 -9.48 -15.10 7.25
C ALA A 49 -9.46 -13.67 7.80
N ASP A 50 -8.53 -13.35 8.69
CA ASP A 50 -8.37 -11.99 9.22
C ASP A 50 -8.02 -11.01 8.11
N ARG A 51 -7.10 -11.39 7.21
CA ARG A 51 -6.69 -10.53 6.10
C ARG A 51 -7.84 -10.32 5.12
N SER A 52 -8.59 -11.36 4.82
CA SER A 52 -9.76 -11.25 3.95
C SER A 52 -10.83 -10.36 4.57
N GLU A 53 -11.03 -10.47 5.86
CA GLU A 53 -11.97 -9.61 6.58
C GLU A 53 -11.53 -8.15 6.51
N LEU A 54 -10.25 -7.89 6.78
CA LEU A 54 -9.71 -6.53 6.75
C LEU A 54 -9.84 -5.93 5.35
N GLU A 55 -9.46 -6.69 4.33
CA GLU A 55 -9.54 -6.25 2.93
C GLU A 55 -10.98 -5.94 2.54
N SER A 56 -11.92 -6.79 2.93
CA SER A 56 -13.32 -6.61 2.65
C SER A 56 -13.89 -5.38 3.36
N ARG A 57 -13.54 -5.17 4.60
CA ARG A 57 -14.06 -4.05 5.42
C ARG A 57 -13.48 -2.72 4.96
N LEU A 58 -12.23 -2.69 4.52
CA LEU A 58 -11.63 -1.48 3.97
C LEU A 58 -12.10 -1.22 2.54
N GLY A 59 -12.34 -2.27 1.77
CA GLY A 59 -12.81 -2.16 0.40
C GLY A 59 -11.80 -1.52 -0.52
N ARG A 60 -12.25 -1.18 -1.72
CA ARG A 60 -11.43 -0.50 -2.72
C ARG A 60 -12.13 0.78 -3.16
N GLY A 61 -11.36 1.86 -3.25
CA GLY A 61 -11.80 3.11 -3.83
C GLY A 61 -11.53 3.13 -5.34
N GLU A 62 -11.40 4.32 -5.88
CA GLU A 62 -11.27 4.52 -7.32
C GLU A 62 -9.85 4.47 -7.85
N VAL A 63 -8.85 4.49 -6.97
CA VAL A 63 -7.45 4.57 -7.40
C VAL A 63 -6.75 3.24 -7.18
N THR A 64 -6.22 2.70 -8.26
CA THR A 64 -5.36 1.52 -8.24
C THR A 64 -4.10 1.84 -9.04
N VAL A 65 -2.94 1.49 -8.50
CA VAL A 65 -1.65 1.76 -9.11
C VAL A 65 -0.85 0.47 -9.19
N LYS A 66 -0.22 0.23 -10.33
CA LYS A 66 0.74 -0.86 -10.51
C LYS A 66 2.09 -0.26 -10.84
N LEU A 67 3.12 -0.73 -10.16
CA LEU A 67 4.48 -0.28 -10.38
C LEU A 67 5.36 -1.48 -10.73
N ASP A 68 6.15 -1.35 -11.79
CA ASP A 68 7.10 -2.36 -12.22
C ASP A 68 8.51 -1.82 -12.03
N VAL A 69 8.92 -1.69 -10.77
CA VAL A 69 10.27 -1.24 -10.43
C VAL A 69 10.85 -2.25 -9.47
N ALA A 70 11.88 -2.96 -9.88
CA ALA A 70 12.54 -3.99 -9.07
C ALA A 70 11.51 -5.01 -8.52
N GLY A 71 10.61 -5.46 -9.38
CA GLY A 71 9.48 -6.32 -9.03
C GLY A 71 8.18 -5.57 -9.23
N THR A 72 7.07 -6.25 -8.98
CA THR A 72 5.74 -5.68 -9.17
C THR A 72 5.18 -5.24 -7.82
N SER A 73 4.65 -4.04 -7.78
CA SER A 73 3.92 -3.53 -6.62
C SER A 73 2.51 -3.13 -7.05
N GLU A 74 1.56 -3.40 -6.19
CA GLU A 74 0.18 -3.02 -6.40
C GLU A 74 -0.27 -2.21 -5.20
N LEU A 75 -0.83 -1.04 -5.45
CA LEU A 75 -1.37 -0.17 -4.42
C LEU A 75 -2.81 0.17 -4.78
N TRP A 76 -3.66 0.27 -3.81
CA TRP A 76 -4.98 0.84 -4.06
C TRP A 76 -5.44 1.65 -2.86
N GLU A 77 -6.17 2.71 -3.15
CA GLU A 77 -6.86 3.43 -2.10
C GLU A 77 -8.06 2.59 -1.67
N THR A 78 -8.26 2.50 -0.37
CA THR A 78 -9.43 1.83 0.17
C THR A 78 -10.64 2.76 0.05
N ARG A 79 -11.79 2.34 0.56
CA ARG A 79 -12.95 3.23 0.59
C ARG A 79 -12.79 4.41 1.54
N TYR A 80 -11.74 4.40 2.35
CA TYR A 80 -11.45 5.48 3.30
C TYR A 80 -10.29 6.31 2.77
N SER A 81 -10.56 7.58 2.50
CA SER A 81 -9.52 8.51 2.01
C SER A 81 -8.34 8.55 2.96
N GLY A 82 -7.14 8.42 2.42
CA GLY A 82 -5.93 8.42 3.24
C GLY A 82 -5.51 7.03 3.73
N VAL A 83 -6.27 6.00 3.42
CA VAL A 83 -5.92 4.61 3.78
C VAL A 83 -5.63 3.83 2.51
N TRP A 84 -4.39 3.40 2.37
CA TRP A 84 -3.90 2.71 1.17
C TRP A 84 -3.42 1.31 1.52
N TRP A 85 -3.76 0.34 0.67
CA TRP A 85 -3.25 -1.01 0.76
C TRP A 85 -2.07 -1.12 -0.21
N VAL A 86 -0.91 -1.53 0.29
CA VAL A 86 0.32 -1.60 -0.52
C VAL A 86 0.85 -3.03 -0.45
N ARG A 87 1.00 -3.64 -1.61
CA ARG A 87 1.42 -5.03 -1.73
C ARG A 87 2.57 -5.12 -2.72
N HIS A 88 3.67 -5.72 -2.28
CA HIS A 88 4.84 -5.96 -3.14
C HIS A 88 4.97 -7.45 -3.40
N PHE A 89 5.20 -7.79 -4.64
CA PHE A 89 5.39 -9.18 -5.05
C PHE A 89 6.88 -9.45 -5.27
N GLY A 90 7.33 -10.60 -4.76
CA GLY A 90 8.66 -11.09 -5.01
C GLY A 90 8.67 -12.13 -6.12
N ASP A 91 9.73 -12.93 -6.15
CA ASP A 91 9.90 -13.99 -7.15
C ASP A 91 8.75 -15.00 -7.06
N GLY A 92 8.30 -15.47 -8.22
CA GLY A 92 7.24 -16.46 -8.30
C GLY A 92 5.85 -15.91 -7.99
N GLY A 93 5.68 -14.61 -7.96
CA GLY A 93 4.38 -14.00 -7.72
C GLY A 93 3.93 -14.05 -6.27
N ARG A 94 4.84 -14.35 -5.34
CA ARG A 94 4.51 -14.38 -3.91
C ARG A 94 4.52 -12.98 -3.33
N ILE A 95 3.64 -12.73 -2.37
CA ILE A 95 3.61 -11.46 -1.66
C ILE A 95 4.86 -11.38 -0.77
N ALA A 96 5.74 -10.44 -1.08
CA ALA A 96 6.97 -10.24 -0.31
C ALA A 96 6.75 -9.28 0.86
N SER A 97 5.92 -8.28 0.68
CA SER A 97 5.53 -7.38 1.77
C SER A 97 4.13 -6.85 1.55
N GLU A 98 3.49 -6.49 2.64
CA GLU A 98 2.12 -5.99 2.59
C GLU A 98 1.90 -5.08 3.77
N ARG A 99 1.41 -3.87 3.50
CA ARG A 99 1.17 -2.91 4.57
C ARG A 99 -0.03 -2.03 4.25
N ILE A 100 -0.59 -1.45 5.30
CA ILE A 100 -1.54 -0.36 5.19
C ILE A 100 -0.75 0.92 5.40
N GLU A 101 -0.83 1.82 4.46
CA GLU A 101 -0.17 3.12 4.58
C GLU A 101 -1.24 4.19 4.80
N ILE A 102 -1.06 5.01 5.83
CA ILE A 102 -1.98 6.09 6.15
C ILE A 102 -1.29 7.40 5.76
N ALA A 103 -1.73 7.97 4.65
CA ALA A 103 -1.13 9.17 4.06
C ALA A 103 -2.08 9.74 3.02
N ALA A 104 -1.97 11.01 2.74
CA ALA A 104 -2.72 11.62 1.64
C ALA A 104 -2.33 10.96 0.31
N ILE A 105 -1.02 10.73 0.11
CA ILE A 105 -0.48 10.04 -1.06
C ILE A 105 0.62 9.10 -0.57
N PRO A 106 0.62 7.82 -0.98
CA PRO A 106 1.69 6.90 -0.59
C PRO A 106 3.06 7.42 -0.97
N GLN A 107 4.02 7.25 -0.09
CA GLN A 107 5.38 7.77 -0.27
C GLN A 107 6.02 7.29 -1.56
N ILE A 108 5.77 6.05 -1.94
CA ILE A 108 6.37 5.47 -3.15
C ILE A 108 5.91 6.19 -4.44
N LEU A 109 4.78 6.90 -4.38
CA LEU A 109 4.23 7.61 -5.53
C LEU A 109 4.73 9.04 -5.63
N VAL A 110 5.39 9.53 -4.59
CA VAL A 110 5.85 10.92 -4.56
C VAL A 110 7.20 11.01 -5.26
N SER A 111 7.28 11.88 -6.27
CA SER A 111 8.54 12.13 -6.97
C SER A 111 9.48 12.90 -6.06
N HIS A 112 10.76 12.53 -6.08
CA HIS A 112 11.77 13.26 -5.33
C HIS A 112 12.13 14.56 -6.05
N ASP A 113 12.42 15.61 -5.28
CA ASP A 113 12.75 16.92 -5.83
C ASP A 113 13.95 16.84 -6.79
N GLU A 114 14.93 15.99 -6.48
CA GLU A 114 16.11 15.80 -7.32
C GLU A 114 15.75 15.24 -8.69
N ASP A 115 14.80 14.30 -8.71
CA ASP A 115 14.35 13.68 -9.97
C ASP A 115 13.55 14.69 -10.81
N ILE A 116 12.77 15.53 -10.17
CA ILE A 116 12.02 16.57 -10.84
C ILE A 116 12.98 17.57 -11.48
N ALA A 117 14.01 17.97 -10.75
CA ALA A 117 15.02 18.90 -11.27
C ALA A 117 15.76 18.30 -12.47
N ALA A 118 16.14 17.03 -12.38
CA ALA A 118 16.79 16.34 -13.48
C ALA A 118 15.86 16.21 -14.69
N ALA A 119 14.59 15.95 -14.46
CA ALA A 119 13.59 15.86 -15.51
C ALA A 119 13.42 17.20 -16.23
N ALA A 120 13.44 18.31 -15.50
CA ALA A 120 13.35 19.64 -16.09
C ALA A 120 14.51 19.88 -17.08
N THR A 121 15.72 19.49 -16.70
CA THR A 121 16.90 19.60 -17.58
C THR A 121 16.73 18.73 -18.83
N ARG A 122 16.30 17.48 -18.64
CA ARG A 122 16.16 16.55 -19.77
C ARG A 122 15.08 17.00 -20.75
N VAL A 123 13.97 17.53 -20.25
CA VAL A 123 12.91 18.02 -21.14
C VAL A 123 13.40 19.21 -21.94
N ARG A 124 14.16 20.12 -21.31
CA ARG A 124 14.74 21.27 -22.01
C ARG A 124 15.70 20.83 -23.12
N GLU A 125 16.57 19.87 -22.82
CA GLU A 125 17.50 19.33 -23.80
C GLU A 125 16.77 18.67 -24.96
N GLU A 126 15.68 17.95 -24.67
CA GLU A 126 14.88 17.32 -25.70
C GLU A 126 14.27 18.34 -26.63
N VAL A 127 13.72 19.42 -26.11
CA VAL A 127 13.16 20.52 -26.91
C VAL A 127 14.24 21.18 -27.76
N GLU A 128 15.40 21.47 -27.19
CA GLU A 128 16.52 22.10 -27.92
C GLU A 128 17.03 21.21 -29.03
N ALA A 129 17.14 19.91 -28.82
CA ALA A 129 17.58 18.97 -29.82
C ALA A 129 16.63 18.93 -31.05
N HIS A 130 15.35 19.02 -30.82
CA HIS A 130 14.35 19.00 -31.88
C HIS A 130 14.15 20.38 -32.50
N GLY A 131 14.30 21.44 -31.72
CA GLY A 131 14.14 22.79 -32.15
C GLY A 131 15.29 23.30 -33.05
N SER A 132 16.42 22.61 -33.03
CA SER A 132 17.60 22.99 -33.82
C SER A 132 17.57 22.50 -35.27
N ALA A 133 16.58 21.74 -35.63
CA ALA A 133 16.49 21.16 -36.95
C ALA A 133 16.17 22.22 -38.00
#